data_42669ea638c3f3c41b0fc0b17d9024e6
#
_entry.id   42669ea638c3f3c41b0fc0b17d9024e6
#
_cell.length_a   1.000
_cell.length_b   1.000
_cell.length_c   1.000
_cell.angle_alpha   90.00
_cell.angle_beta   90.00
_cell.angle_gamma   90.00
#
_symmetry.space_group_name_H-M   'P 1'
#
loop_
_entity.id
_entity.type
_entity.pdbx_description
1 polymer ?
#
loop_
_entity_poly.entity_id
_entity_poly.type
_entity_poly.pdbx_seq_one_letter_code
_entity_poly.pdbx_strand_id
1 'polypeptide(L)'
;MGKVLQAITGSTKRIVGIMAHDFQRVFTNPVAAIIAVGVMVLPSLYAWFNIQASWDPYGSTDNISVAVSNVDEGTVVQGMELNVGKSIVESLAENEQIGWKFVNKEKALAGVRSGKYYAAVVIPEDFSKNMTSVLTPDIERP
;
A
#
# COMPACT_ATOMS: atom_id res chain seq x y z
N MET A 1 27.76 -52.02 -5.43
CA MET A 1 27.70 -50.55 -5.74
C MET A 1 27.65 -50.29 -7.24
N GLY A 2 28.40 -50.98 -8.10
CA GLY A 2 28.41 -50.72 -9.55
C GLY A 2 27.10 -51.00 -10.31
N LYS A 3 26.35 -52.04 -9.97
CA LYS A 3 25.05 -52.35 -10.62
C LYS A 3 23.95 -51.31 -10.39
N VAL A 4 23.91 -50.68 -9.23
CA VAL A 4 22.96 -49.61 -8.91
C VAL A 4 23.28 -48.34 -9.68
N LEU A 5 24.55 -47.99 -9.78
CA LEU A 5 25.00 -46.82 -10.57
C LEU A 5 24.69 -47.01 -12.07
N GLN A 6 24.91 -48.19 -12.62
CA GLN A 6 24.58 -48.49 -14.04
C GLN A 6 23.08 -48.46 -14.31
N ALA A 7 22.25 -48.91 -13.35
CA ALA A 7 20.79 -48.85 -13.47
C ALA A 7 20.30 -47.39 -13.45
N ILE A 8 20.84 -46.56 -12.57
CA ILE A 8 20.51 -45.12 -12.49
C ILE A 8 20.94 -44.41 -13.79
N THR A 9 22.14 -44.62 -14.26
CA THR A 9 22.64 -43.99 -15.50
C THR A 9 21.84 -44.43 -16.74
N GLY A 10 21.42 -45.68 -16.79
CA GLY A 10 20.58 -46.21 -17.89
C GLY A 10 19.16 -45.60 -17.85
N SER A 11 18.56 -45.46 -16.66
CA SER A 11 17.27 -44.79 -16.50
C SER A 11 17.33 -43.30 -16.87
N THR A 12 18.37 -42.61 -16.45
CA THR A 12 18.53 -41.18 -16.75
C THR A 12 18.67 -40.93 -18.27
N LYS A 13 19.43 -41.76 -18.98
CA LYS A 13 19.54 -41.66 -20.45
C LYS A 13 18.20 -41.90 -21.15
N ARG A 14 17.40 -42.85 -20.68
CA ARG A 14 16.04 -43.08 -21.23
C ARG A 14 15.09 -41.92 -20.97
N ILE A 15 15.09 -41.37 -19.78
CA ILE A 15 14.29 -40.22 -19.42
C ILE A 15 14.64 -39.01 -20.29
N VAL A 16 15.92 -38.69 -20.40
CA VAL A 16 16.40 -37.60 -21.26
C VAL A 16 16.04 -37.83 -22.73
N GLY A 17 16.16 -39.06 -23.22
CA GLY A 17 15.79 -39.42 -24.59
C GLY A 17 14.28 -39.23 -24.86
N ILE A 18 13.42 -39.63 -23.92
CA ILE A 18 11.98 -39.45 -24.01
C ILE A 18 11.65 -37.95 -24.00
N MET A 19 12.21 -37.20 -23.03
CA MET A 19 12.04 -35.76 -22.97
C MET A 19 12.40 -35.03 -24.25
N ALA A 20 13.59 -35.36 -24.81
CA ALA A 20 14.04 -34.73 -26.04
C ALA A 20 13.11 -35.05 -27.23
N HIS A 21 12.64 -36.28 -27.30
CA HIS A 21 11.69 -36.69 -28.35
C HIS A 21 10.34 -36.02 -28.21
N ASP A 22 9.81 -35.94 -27.00
CA ASP A 22 8.55 -35.29 -26.73
C ASP A 22 8.64 -33.78 -27.00
N PHE A 23 9.72 -33.15 -26.59
CA PHE A 23 9.99 -31.75 -26.90
C PHE A 23 10.04 -31.50 -28.43
N GLN A 24 10.76 -32.34 -29.17
CA GLN A 24 10.84 -32.25 -30.61
C GLN A 24 9.46 -32.42 -31.26
N ARG A 25 8.63 -33.35 -30.77
CA ARG A 25 7.27 -33.56 -31.24
C ARG A 25 6.33 -32.38 -31.04
N VAL A 26 6.43 -31.72 -29.87
CA VAL A 26 5.66 -30.53 -29.59
C VAL A 26 6.02 -29.38 -30.54
N PHE A 27 7.32 -29.17 -30.78
CA PHE A 27 7.76 -28.07 -31.64
C PHE A 27 7.65 -28.35 -33.14
N THR A 28 7.58 -29.63 -33.57
CA THR A 28 7.32 -29.97 -34.96
C THR A 28 5.85 -29.92 -35.35
N ASN A 29 4.96 -29.97 -34.37
CA ASN A 29 3.51 -29.85 -34.61
C ASN A 29 3.06 -28.41 -34.33
N PRO A 30 2.65 -27.64 -35.34
CA PRO A 30 2.29 -26.23 -35.14
C PRO A 30 1.14 -26.03 -34.17
N VAL A 31 0.16 -26.94 -34.14
CA VAL A 31 -0.97 -26.85 -33.22
C VAL A 31 -0.53 -27.10 -31.78
N ALA A 32 0.31 -28.12 -31.56
CA ALA A 32 0.86 -28.41 -30.23
C ALA A 32 1.76 -27.27 -29.73
N ALA A 33 2.55 -26.67 -30.61
CA ALA A 33 3.39 -25.52 -30.27
C ALA A 33 2.55 -24.30 -29.85
N ILE A 34 1.48 -23.98 -30.57
CA ILE A 34 0.57 -22.87 -30.24
C ILE A 34 -0.09 -23.11 -28.86
N ILE A 35 -0.55 -24.34 -28.60
CA ILE A 35 -1.16 -24.69 -27.30
C ILE A 35 -0.12 -24.56 -26.18
N ALA A 36 1.09 -25.09 -26.37
CA ALA A 36 2.15 -25.02 -25.39
C ALA A 36 2.54 -23.57 -25.05
N VAL A 37 2.68 -22.71 -26.07
CA VAL A 37 2.93 -21.28 -25.89
C VAL A 37 1.76 -20.61 -25.18
N GLY A 38 0.52 -20.90 -25.55
CA GLY A 38 -0.68 -20.34 -24.91
C GLY A 38 -0.74 -20.69 -23.41
N VAL A 39 -0.47 -21.96 -23.07
CA VAL A 39 -0.47 -22.41 -21.66
C VAL A 39 0.65 -21.77 -20.84
N MET A 40 1.79 -21.45 -21.45
CA MET A 40 2.88 -20.73 -20.77
C MET A 40 2.60 -19.22 -20.65
N VAL A 41 2.15 -18.60 -21.72
CA VAL A 41 2.02 -17.15 -21.82
C VAL A 41 0.81 -16.63 -21.04
N LEU A 42 -0.35 -17.28 -21.14
CA LEU A 42 -1.57 -16.79 -20.49
C LEU A 42 -1.47 -16.73 -18.96
N PRO A 43 -1.02 -17.77 -18.23
CA PRO A 43 -0.81 -17.69 -16.80
C PRO A 43 0.27 -16.68 -16.40
N SER A 44 1.31 -16.56 -17.20
CA SER A 44 2.41 -15.61 -16.95
C SER A 44 1.94 -14.17 -17.10
N LEU A 45 1.16 -13.86 -18.12
CA LEU A 45 0.53 -12.54 -18.29
C LEU A 45 -0.43 -12.23 -17.16
N TYR A 46 -1.27 -13.20 -16.78
CA TYR A 46 -2.21 -13.04 -15.67
C TYR A 46 -1.46 -12.73 -14.37
N ALA A 47 -0.41 -13.48 -14.05
CA ALA A 47 0.43 -13.23 -12.88
C ALA A 47 1.09 -11.85 -12.95
N TRP A 48 1.63 -11.48 -14.11
CA TRP A 48 2.26 -10.19 -14.33
C TRP A 48 1.30 -9.02 -14.07
N PHE A 49 0.11 -9.06 -14.68
CA PHE A 49 -0.89 -8.00 -14.49
C PHE A 49 -1.37 -7.90 -13.05
N ASN A 50 -1.53 -9.04 -12.35
CA ASN A 50 -1.90 -9.03 -10.94
C ASN A 50 -0.80 -8.44 -10.05
N ILE A 51 0.46 -8.82 -10.31
CA ILE A 51 1.61 -8.27 -9.58
C ILE A 51 1.72 -6.76 -9.85
N GLN A 52 1.60 -6.33 -11.10
CA GLN A 52 1.67 -4.92 -11.46
C GLN A 52 0.54 -4.09 -10.83
N ALA A 53 -0.68 -4.62 -10.82
CA ALA A 53 -1.82 -3.96 -10.19
C ALA A 53 -1.70 -3.86 -8.66
N SER A 54 -0.99 -4.80 -8.03
CA SER A 54 -0.79 -4.86 -6.58
C SER A 54 0.58 -4.35 -6.13
N TRP A 55 1.43 -3.90 -7.06
CA TRP A 55 2.80 -3.50 -6.75
C TRP A 55 2.89 -2.29 -5.86
N ASP A 56 2.01 -1.34 -6.10
CA ASP A 56 1.91 -0.12 -5.30
C ASP A 56 0.44 0.23 -5.03
N PRO A 57 -0.19 -0.42 -4.04
CA PRO A 57 -1.58 -0.14 -3.69
C PRO A 57 -1.77 1.27 -3.11
N TYR A 58 -0.68 1.93 -2.73
CA TYR A 58 -0.70 3.27 -2.13
C TYR A 58 -0.26 4.38 -3.11
N GLY A 59 0.28 4.04 -4.27
CA GLY A 59 0.78 5.01 -5.26
C GLY A 59 -0.28 5.90 -5.91
N SER A 60 -1.57 5.62 -5.65
CA SER A 60 -2.69 6.45 -6.12
C SER A 60 -3.51 7.06 -4.99
N THR A 61 -3.06 6.94 -3.74
CA THR A 61 -3.78 7.47 -2.58
C THR A 61 -3.61 8.98 -2.42
N ASP A 62 -2.64 9.58 -3.08
CA ASP A 62 -2.49 11.03 -3.26
C ASP A 62 -3.71 11.69 -3.92
N ASN A 63 -4.45 10.93 -4.74
CA ASN A 63 -5.71 11.36 -5.35
C ASN A 63 -6.89 11.35 -4.38
N ILE A 64 -6.77 10.70 -3.21
CA ILE A 64 -7.78 10.75 -2.17
C ILE A 64 -7.67 12.07 -1.42
N SER A 65 -8.52 13.03 -1.80
CA SER A 65 -8.53 14.34 -1.16
C SER A 65 -9.17 14.28 0.23
N VAL A 66 -8.38 14.57 1.26
CA VAL A 66 -8.83 14.69 2.66
C VAL A 66 -8.64 16.13 3.11
N ALA A 67 -9.72 16.75 3.60
CA ALA A 67 -9.67 18.11 4.14
C ALA A 67 -9.12 18.11 5.56
N VAL A 68 -8.25 19.05 5.90
CA VAL A 68 -7.73 19.27 7.25
C VAL A 68 -8.03 20.70 7.65
N SER A 69 -8.69 20.88 8.78
CA SER A 69 -8.94 22.16 9.40
C SER A 69 -8.36 22.18 10.80
N ASN A 70 -7.45 23.09 11.05
CA ASN A 70 -6.88 23.32 12.36
C ASN A 70 -7.44 24.64 12.94
N VAL A 71 -8.13 24.55 14.07
CA VAL A 71 -8.59 25.68 14.85
C VAL A 71 -8.01 25.69 16.27
N ASP A 72 -6.97 24.85 16.50
CA ASP A 72 -6.29 24.75 17.79
C ASP A 72 -5.58 26.06 18.14
N GLU A 73 -5.90 26.63 19.29
CA GLU A 73 -5.28 27.85 19.81
C GLU A 73 -3.92 27.60 20.51
N GLY A 74 -3.57 26.32 20.70
CA GLY A 74 -2.39 25.95 21.46
C GLY A 74 -2.59 26.05 22.97
N THR A 75 -1.51 25.89 23.72
CA THR A 75 -1.50 25.98 25.18
C THR A 75 -0.10 26.35 25.68
N VAL A 76 -0.02 26.80 26.92
CA VAL A 76 1.26 27.08 27.59
C VAL A 76 1.50 26.01 28.66
N VAL A 77 2.60 25.27 28.53
CA VAL A 77 3.03 24.24 29.48
C VAL A 77 4.39 24.62 30.01
N GLN A 78 4.48 24.81 31.34
CA GLN A 78 5.72 25.19 32.03
C GLN A 78 6.41 26.45 31.45
N GLY A 79 5.60 27.42 30.96
CA GLY A 79 6.11 28.66 30.38
C GLY A 79 6.52 28.59 28.92
N MET A 80 6.33 27.44 28.26
CA MET A 80 6.56 27.24 26.82
C MET A 80 5.25 27.15 26.06
N GLU A 81 5.13 27.92 24.98
CA GLU A 81 4.01 27.81 24.08
C GLU A 81 4.08 26.49 23.30
N LEU A 82 3.02 25.73 23.32
CA LEU A 82 2.88 24.48 22.63
C LEU A 82 1.61 24.49 21.78
N ASN A 83 1.72 24.23 20.49
CA ASN A 83 0.61 24.06 19.57
C ASN A 83 0.74 22.74 18.83
N VAL A 84 0.12 21.71 19.38
CA VAL A 84 0.17 20.36 18.84
C VAL A 84 -0.59 20.27 17.51
N GLY A 85 -1.69 21.02 17.39
CA GLY A 85 -2.47 21.08 16.16
C GLY A 85 -1.64 21.61 14.98
N LYS A 86 -0.82 22.64 15.22
CA LYS A 86 0.08 23.18 14.20
C LYS A 86 1.15 22.16 13.79
N SER A 87 1.76 21.49 14.75
CA SER A 87 2.76 20.44 14.47
C SER A 87 2.19 19.27 13.66
N ILE A 88 0.94 18.89 13.95
CA ILE A 88 0.22 17.87 13.15
C ILE A 88 0.02 18.35 11.71
N VAL A 89 -0.43 19.59 11.51
CA VAL A 89 -0.62 20.16 10.16
C VAL A 89 0.69 20.19 9.38
N GLU A 90 1.79 20.59 10.01
CA GLU A 90 3.12 20.61 9.39
C GLU A 90 3.55 19.18 8.99
N SER A 91 3.40 18.21 9.86
CA SER A 91 3.71 16.79 9.55
C SER A 91 2.83 16.21 8.44
N LEU A 92 1.54 16.58 8.39
CA LEU A 92 0.64 16.17 7.31
C LEU A 92 0.98 16.86 5.99
N ALA A 93 1.48 18.10 6.01
CA ALA A 93 1.89 18.81 4.81
C ALA A 93 3.12 18.19 4.14
N GLU A 94 3.99 17.53 4.90
CA GLU A 94 5.14 16.78 4.41
C GLU A 94 4.79 15.37 3.94
N ASN A 95 3.58 14.89 4.24
CA ASN A 95 3.13 13.56 3.88
C ASN A 95 2.44 13.56 2.52
N GLU A 96 3.07 12.93 1.53
CA GLU A 96 2.58 12.85 0.15
C GLU A 96 1.69 11.61 -0.11
N GLN A 97 1.48 10.76 0.89
CA GLN A 97 0.71 9.51 0.71
C GLN A 97 -0.79 9.74 0.51
N ILE A 98 -1.31 10.88 0.96
CA ILE A 98 -2.73 11.27 0.85
C ILE A 98 -2.80 12.71 0.35
N GLY A 99 -3.80 13.02 -0.47
CA GLY A 99 -4.05 14.35 -0.99
C GLY A 99 -4.59 15.31 0.06
N TRP A 100 -3.79 15.72 1.03
CA TRP A 100 -4.17 16.64 2.10
C TRP A 100 -4.55 18.01 1.56
N LYS A 101 -5.69 18.54 1.98
CA LYS A 101 -6.20 19.86 1.61
C LYS A 101 -6.49 20.67 2.86
N PHE A 102 -5.61 21.62 3.16
CA PHE A 102 -5.72 22.49 4.32
C PHE A 102 -6.74 23.60 4.03
N VAL A 103 -7.87 23.57 4.73
CA VAL A 103 -8.99 24.50 4.53
C VAL A 103 -9.63 24.83 5.89
N ASN A 104 -10.49 25.87 5.93
CA ASN A 104 -11.24 26.17 7.15
C ASN A 104 -12.34 25.13 7.40
N LYS A 105 -12.85 25.07 8.62
CA LYS A 105 -13.83 24.08 9.10
C LYS A 105 -15.09 24.03 8.23
N GLU A 106 -15.62 25.20 7.85
CA GLU A 106 -16.84 25.30 7.03
C GLU A 106 -16.63 24.69 5.65
N LYS A 107 -15.49 25.00 4.99
CA LYS A 107 -15.14 24.45 3.68
C LYS A 107 -14.84 22.97 3.76
N ALA A 108 -14.20 22.49 4.83
CA ALA A 108 -13.95 21.08 5.05
C ALA A 108 -15.26 20.29 5.12
N LEU A 109 -16.18 20.72 5.97
CA LEU A 109 -17.48 20.08 6.15
C LEU A 109 -18.39 20.16 4.91
N ALA A 110 -18.42 21.33 4.25
CA ALA A 110 -19.16 21.50 3.00
C ALA A 110 -18.60 20.63 1.89
N GLY A 111 -17.26 20.49 1.80
CA GLY A 111 -16.58 19.67 0.82
C GLY A 111 -16.88 18.17 0.99
N VAL A 112 -16.96 17.68 2.21
CA VAL A 112 -17.38 16.28 2.48
C VAL A 112 -18.85 16.07 2.09
N ARG A 113 -19.74 17.01 2.45
CA ARG A 113 -21.17 16.90 2.10
C ARG A 113 -21.41 16.95 0.58
N SER A 114 -20.60 17.70 -0.15
CA SER A 114 -20.70 17.79 -1.61
C SER A 114 -19.95 16.67 -2.36
N GLY A 115 -19.28 15.77 -1.65
CA GLY A 115 -18.44 14.72 -2.25
C GLY A 115 -17.11 15.22 -2.84
N LYS A 116 -16.72 16.46 -2.58
CA LYS A 116 -15.44 17.03 -3.02
C LYS A 116 -14.25 16.44 -2.26
N TYR A 117 -14.44 16.18 -0.97
CA TYR A 117 -13.45 15.55 -0.10
C TYR A 117 -13.99 14.21 0.40
N TYR A 118 -13.11 13.23 0.43
CA TYR A 118 -13.43 11.89 0.92
C TYR A 118 -13.70 11.88 2.44
N ALA A 119 -12.92 12.66 3.16
CA ALA A 119 -13.06 12.86 4.60
C ALA A 119 -12.61 14.26 5.01
N ALA A 120 -12.95 14.67 6.25
CA ALA A 120 -12.44 15.87 6.87
C ALA A 120 -11.94 15.57 8.28
N VAL A 121 -10.74 16.06 8.58
CA VAL A 121 -10.16 16.08 9.92
C VAL A 121 -10.29 17.51 10.46
N VAL A 122 -10.93 17.66 11.60
CA VAL A 122 -11.07 18.95 12.27
C VAL A 122 -10.37 18.85 13.63
N ILE A 123 -9.34 19.65 13.82
CA ILE A 123 -8.60 19.78 15.08
C ILE A 123 -9.30 20.90 15.87
N PRO A 124 -9.92 20.61 17.02
CA PRO A 124 -10.69 21.61 17.79
C PRO A 124 -9.80 22.65 18.49
N GLU A 125 -10.40 23.73 18.94
CA GLU A 125 -9.72 24.87 19.58
C GLU A 125 -8.91 24.50 20.83
N ASP A 126 -9.44 23.56 21.60
CA ASP A 126 -8.88 23.09 22.86
C ASP A 126 -8.00 21.84 22.73
N PHE A 127 -7.61 21.47 21.51
CA PHE A 127 -6.89 20.22 21.24
C PHE A 127 -5.57 20.14 22.01
N SER A 128 -4.69 21.14 21.90
CA SER A 128 -3.42 21.20 22.63
C SER A 128 -3.61 21.17 24.14
N LYS A 129 -4.60 21.88 24.65
CA LYS A 129 -4.93 21.91 26.07
C LYS A 129 -5.36 20.54 26.59
N ASN A 130 -6.23 19.84 25.84
CA ASN A 130 -6.68 18.51 26.21
C ASN A 130 -5.56 17.46 26.13
N MET A 131 -4.72 17.54 25.12
CA MET A 131 -3.53 16.65 24.96
C MET A 131 -2.54 16.83 26.10
N THR A 132 -2.34 18.03 26.60
CA THR A 132 -1.38 18.32 27.66
C THR A 132 -1.95 18.18 29.07
N SER A 133 -3.28 18.13 29.23
CA SER A 133 -3.94 17.92 30.52
C SER A 133 -3.52 16.63 31.24
N VAL A 134 -3.12 15.61 30.47
CA VAL A 134 -2.60 14.35 31.00
C VAL A 134 -1.18 14.49 31.57
N LEU A 135 -0.45 15.53 31.17
CA LEU A 135 0.93 15.80 31.60
C LEU A 135 1.02 16.75 32.80
N THR A 136 -0.06 17.46 33.08
CA THR A 136 -0.18 18.30 34.28
C THR A 136 -0.93 17.51 35.36
N PRO A 137 -0.27 17.14 36.48
CA PRO A 137 -0.92 16.38 37.55
C PRO A 137 -1.77 17.29 38.45
N ASP A 138 -2.62 18.11 37.89
CA ASP A 138 -3.67 18.82 38.61
C ASP A 138 -4.95 18.00 38.53
N ILE A 139 -4.88 16.81 39.13
CA ILE A 139 -6.07 16.01 39.42
C ILE A 139 -6.64 16.57 40.71
N GLU A 140 -7.38 17.66 40.65
CA GLU A 140 -8.45 17.88 41.61
C GLU A 140 -9.50 16.79 41.39
N ARG A 141 -9.38 15.74 42.18
CA ARG A 141 -10.47 14.77 42.34
C ARG A 141 -11.52 15.46 43.22
N PRO A 142 -12.81 15.44 42.80
CA PRO A 142 -13.90 15.80 43.65
C PRO A 142 -14.03 14.88 44.86
#